data_9de90c049d5faf69a4e0dc7d68276634
#
_entry.id   9de90c049d5faf69a4e0dc7d68276634
#
_cell.length_a   1.000
_cell.length_b   1.000
_cell.length_c   1.000
_cell.angle_alpha   90.00
_cell.angle_beta   90.00
_cell.angle_gamma   90.00
#
_symmetry.space_group_name_H-M   'P 1'
#
loop_
_entity.id
_entity.type
_entity.pdbx_description
1 polymer ?
#
loop_
_entity_poly.entity_id
_entity_poly.type
_entity_poly.pdbx_seq_one_letter_code
_entity_poly.pdbx_strand_id
1 'polypeptide(L)'
;GFALWQDAALRRGAFVGAELLQYKPAAPAADNPTLAGLQTVNPDVCGWLTVDGTGIDYPVVQGATNMDYINRDVYGDFSLSGAIFLDSRCAADLTDPYTVIYGHHMDNSAMFGDVARFAEADYFAAHPAGSISLPDAAYTIELFACVVTDAYDTAIYTPERYHDDVGALLDYAAAQAVQQRDIGVIKFYIIYFLTQQSSAIRMVREK
;
A
#
# COMPACT_ATOMS: atom_id res chain seq x y z
N GLY A 1 -8.01 32.17 7.47
CA GLY A 1 -6.76 32.24 6.69
C GLY A 1 -5.86 31.05 6.87
N PHE A 2 -5.37 30.77 8.07
CA PHE A 2 -4.37 29.71 8.34
C PHE A 2 -4.95 28.30 8.15
N ALA A 3 -6.14 28.03 8.67
CA ALA A 3 -6.83 26.75 8.53
C ALA A 3 -7.16 26.41 7.06
N LEU A 4 -7.56 27.38 6.26
CA LEU A 4 -7.82 27.16 4.82
C LEU A 4 -6.52 26.92 4.04
N TRP A 5 -5.42 27.51 4.46
CA TRP A 5 -4.12 27.27 3.82
C TRP A 5 -3.59 25.88 4.17
N GLN A 6 -3.75 25.44 5.43
CA GLN A 6 -3.41 24.06 5.85
C GLN A 6 -4.24 23.02 5.10
N ASP A 7 -5.56 23.21 4.98
CA ASP A 7 -6.43 22.29 4.24
C ASP A 7 -6.06 22.23 2.74
N ALA A 8 -5.74 23.38 2.13
CA ALA A 8 -5.28 23.41 0.75
C ALA A 8 -3.87 22.84 0.54
N ALA A 9 -2.99 22.89 1.53
CA ALA A 9 -1.67 22.27 1.48
C ALA A 9 -1.77 20.74 1.67
N LEU A 10 -2.61 20.28 2.60
CA LEU A 10 -2.93 18.86 2.79
C LEU A 10 -3.49 18.23 1.51
N ARG A 11 -4.45 18.92 0.85
CA ARG A 11 -5.06 18.42 -0.39
C ARG A 11 -4.08 18.35 -1.54
N ARG A 12 -3.14 19.30 -1.66
CA ARG A 12 -2.13 19.29 -2.73
C ARG A 12 -1.08 18.20 -2.59
N GLY A 13 -0.69 17.85 -1.36
CA GLY A 13 0.29 16.79 -1.10
C GLY A 13 -0.32 15.38 -1.07
N ALA A 14 -1.65 15.26 -0.93
CA ALA A 14 -2.33 13.99 -0.73
C ALA A 14 -2.67 13.25 -2.05
N PHE A 15 -2.70 13.94 -3.19
CA PHE A 15 -2.96 13.32 -4.51
C PHE A 15 -1.70 13.36 -5.37
N VAL A 16 -1.56 12.34 -6.22
CA VAL A 16 -0.48 12.27 -7.21
C VAL A 16 -0.65 13.42 -8.21
N GLY A 17 0.30 14.36 -8.22
CA GLY A 17 0.33 15.47 -9.18
C GLY A 17 0.61 14.98 -10.60
N ALA A 18 0.25 15.81 -11.60
CA ALA A 18 0.48 15.49 -13.01
C ALA A 18 1.97 15.20 -13.32
N GLU A 19 2.87 15.83 -12.58
CA GLU A 19 4.32 15.61 -12.67
C GLU A 19 4.75 14.23 -12.21
N LEU A 20 4.05 13.60 -11.25
CA LEU A 20 4.33 12.23 -10.84
C LEU A 20 3.73 11.20 -11.81
N LEU A 21 2.57 11.50 -12.40
CA LEU A 21 1.91 10.58 -13.33
C LEU A 21 2.75 10.22 -14.55
N GLN A 22 3.72 11.05 -14.95
CA GLN A 22 4.67 10.70 -16.02
C GLN A 22 5.53 9.47 -15.69
N TYR A 23 5.72 9.16 -14.41
CA TYR A 23 6.49 8.01 -13.94
C TYR A 23 5.65 6.76 -13.71
N LYS A 24 4.32 6.88 -13.76
CA LYS A 24 3.43 5.74 -13.59
C LYS A 24 3.61 4.76 -14.74
N PRO A 25 3.82 3.46 -14.47
CA PRO A 25 3.80 2.43 -15.50
C PRO A 25 2.47 2.43 -16.26
N ALA A 26 2.53 2.36 -17.59
CA ALA A 26 1.33 2.35 -18.42
C ALA A 26 0.50 1.06 -18.24
N ALA A 27 1.17 -0.03 -17.90
CA ALA A 27 0.58 -1.33 -17.54
C ALA A 27 1.60 -2.10 -16.69
N PRO A 28 1.17 -3.08 -15.88
CA PRO A 28 2.10 -3.98 -15.21
C PRO A 28 2.99 -4.70 -16.23
N ALA A 29 4.30 -4.57 -16.10
CA ALA A 29 5.29 -5.14 -17.03
C ALA A 29 6.52 -5.61 -16.26
N ALA A 30 7.27 -6.53 -16.86
CA ALA A 30 8.53 -7.03 -16.30
C ALA A 30 9.68 -6.02 -16.34
N ASP A 31 9.50 -4.92 -17.08
CA ASP A 31 10.46 -3.80 -17.17
C ASP A 31 9.66 -2.50 -17.18
N ASN A 32 9.93 -1.63 -16.21
CA ASN A 32 9.21 -0.39 -15.97
C ASN A 32 10.20 0.82 -15.97
N PRO A 33 10.67 1.27 -17.13
CA PRO A 33 11.68 2.32 -17.24
C PRO A 33 11.21 3.67 -16.65
N THR A 34 9.91 3.92 -16.60
CA THR A 34 9.36 5.13 -15.96
C THR A 34 9.61 5.11 -14.45
N LEU A 35 9.48 3.96 -13.79
CA LEU A 35 9.84 3.82 -12.37
C LEU A 35 11.34 3.95 -12.14
N ALA A 36 12.16 3.38 -13.00
CA ALA A 36 13.61 3.59 -12.95
C ALA A 36 13.96 5.09 -13.11
N GLY A 37 13.19 5.82 -13.92
CA GLY A 37 13.29 7.29 -14.02
C GLY A 37 12.96 7.99 -12.70
N LEU A 38 11.91 7.56 -11.99
CA LEU A 38 11.55 8.11 -10.67
C LEU A 38 12.62 7.80 -9.60
N GLN A 39 13.28 6.65 -9.68
CA GLN A 39 14.41 6.32 -8.79
C GLN A 39 15.61 7.24 -8.96
N THR A 40 15.76 7.90 -10.12
CA THR A 40 16.81 8.94 -10.27
C THR A 40 16.49 10.21 -9.50
N VAL A 41 15.20 10.45 -9.20
CA VAL A 41 14.73 11.59 -8.38
C VAL A 41 14.79 11.23 -6.90
N ASN A 42 14.28 10.04 -6.55
CA ASN A 42 14.36 9.49 -5.19
C ASN A 42 14.72 8.00 -5.24
N PRO A 43 15.94 7.61 -4.83
CA PRO A 43 16.40 6.22 -4.84
C PRO A 43 15.61 5.30 -3.90
N ASP A 44 14.86 5.85 -2.94
CA ASP A 44 14.01 5.10 -2.02
C ASP A 44 12.71 4.60 -2.68
N VAL A 45 12.42 5.00 -3.92
CA VAL A 45 11.25 4.48 -4.66
C VAL A 45 11.49 3.01 -4.98
N CYS A 46 10.61 2.14 -4.49
CA CYS A 46 10.65 0.70 -4.74
C CYS A 46 9.56 0.20 -5.69
N GLY A 47 8.45 0.97 -5.88
CA GLY A 47 7.39 0.53 -6.77
C GLY A 47 6.28 1.55 -6.98
N TRP A 48 5.22 1.10 -7.66
CA TRP A 48 3.97 1.82 -7.87
C TRP A 48 2.78 0.91 -7.59
N LEU A 49 1.94 1.31 -6.65
CA LEU A 49 0.75 0.58 -6.23
C LEU A 49 -0.50 1.18 -6.87
N THR A 50 -1.35 0.34 -7.46
CA THR A 50 -2.68 0.71 -7.94
C THR A 50 -3.69 -0.29 -7.42
N VAL A 51 -4.80 0.20 -6.83
CA VAL A 51 -5.98 -0.62 -6.52
C VAL A 51 -7.12 -0.18 -7.43
N ASP A 52 -7.60 -1.10 -8.26
CA ASP A 52 -8.51 -0.78 -9.36
C ASP A 52 -9.82 -0.16 -8.86
N GLY A 53 -10.21 0.94 -9.49
CA GLY A 53 -11.46 1.65 -9.18
C GLY A 53 -11.46 2.44 -7.88
N THR A 54 -10.31 2.61 -7.23
CA THR A 54 -10.15 3.39 -5.98
C THR A 54 -9.23 4.59 -6.18
N GLY A 55 -9.11 5.44 -5.15
CA GLY A 55 -8.12 6.52 -5.09
C GLY A 55 -6.68 6.05 -4.79
N ILE A 56 -6.45 4.74 -4.58
CA ILE A 56 -5.13 4.19 -4.26
C ILE A 56 -4.35 3.97 -5.55
N ASP A 57 -3.51 4.95 -5.90
CA ASP A 57 -2.71 4.97 -7.13
C ASP A 57 -1.45 5.81 -6.91
N TYR A 58 -0.44 5.22 -6.27
CA TYR A 58 0.71 5.95 -5.71
C TYR A 58 2.04 5.23 -5.93
N PRO A 59 3.15 5.99 -6.07
CA PRO A 59 4.48 5.43 -5.87
C PRO A 59 4.64 4.92 -4.44
N VAL A 60 5.42 3.86 -4.29
CA VAL A 60 5.79 3.26 -3.01
C VAL A 60 7.26 3.54 -2.75
N VAL A 61 7.59 4.05 -1.58
CA VAL A 61 8.96 4.32 -1.14
C VAL A 61 9.33 3.41 0.03
N GLN A 62 10.62 3.21 0.27
CA GLN A 62 11.12 2.52 1.47
C GLN A 62 12.28 3.29 2.07
N GLY A 63 12.09 3.85 3.27
CA GLY A 63 13.14 4.51 4.03
C GLY A 63 14.00 3.53 4.83
N ALA A 64 15.06 4.02 5.46
CA ALA A 64 15.85 3.25 6.40
C ALA A 64 15.06 2.86 7.67
N THR A 65 14.03 3.63 8.00
CA THR A 65 13.11 3.38 9.11
C THR A 65 11.67 3.67 8.69
N ASN A 66 10.70 3.08 9.40
CA ASN A 66 9.27 3.35 9.20
C ASN A 66 8.85 4.78 9.54
N MET A 67 9.75 5.61 10.11
CA MET A 67 9.49 7.02 10.44
C MET A 67 9.84 7.97 9.30
N ASP A 68 10.63 7.55 8.31
CA ASP A 68 11.22 8.45 7.32
C ASP A 68 10.17 9.09 6.41
N TYR A 69 9.10 8.34 6.06
CA TYR A 69 8.06 8.77 5.13
C TYR A 69 6.70 9.03 5.76
N ILE A 70 6.60 9.02 7.09
CA ILE A 70 5.36 9.39 7.78
C ILE A 70 4.96 10.84 7.46
N ASN A 71 5.93 11.76 7.41
CA ASN A 71 5.72 13.18 7.14
C ASN A 71 6.61 13.70 5.98
N ARG A 72 6.93 12.85 5.03
CA ARG A 72 7.63 13.23 3.79
C ARG A 72 6.90 12.64 2.59
N ASP A 73 6.85 13.41 1.51
CA ASP A 73 6.33 12.93 0.22
C ASP A 73 7.38 12.10 -0.53
N VAL A 74 7.03 11.67 -1.74
CA VAL A 74 7.93 10.88 -2.60
C VAL A 74 9.21 11.63 -3.02
N TYR A 75 9.22 12.95 -2.96
CA TYR A 75 10.41 13.76 -3.25
C TYR A 75 11.33 13.94 -2.03
N GLY A 76 10.89 13.48 -0.85
CA GLY A 76 11.58 13.66 0.42
C GLY A 76 11.27 14.99 1.10
N ASP A 77 10.38 15.81 0.52
CA ASP A 77 9.93 17.06 1.08
C ASP A 77 8.89 16.87 2.20
N PHE A 78 8.82 17.81 3.12
CA PHE A 78 7.86 17.74 4.20
C PHE A 78 6.41 17.75 3.68
N SER A 79 5.64 16.75 4.08
CA SER A 79 4.23 16.60 3.73
C SER A 79 3.46 16.02 4.91
N LEU A 80 2.34 16.65 5.29
CA LEU A 80 1.46 16.14 6.36
C LEU A 80 0.72 14.85 5.96
N SER A 81 0.56 14.59 4.65
CA SER A 81 -0.01 13.34 4.14
C SER A 81 1.02 12.21 4.05
N GLY A 82 2.30 12.50 4.23
CA GLY A 82 3.36 11.51 4.06
C GLY A 82 3.43 10.94 2.65
N ALA A 83 4.00 9.76 2.53
CA ALA A 83 3.98 8.93 1.32
C ALA A 83 3.31 7.57 1.61
N ILE A 84 3.04 6.78 0.56
CA ILE A 84 2.80 5.35 0.70
C ILE A 84 4.17 4.68 0.80
N PHE A 85 4.41 3.92 1.87
CA PHE A 85 5.73 3.36 2.13
C PHE A 85 5.72 1.91 2.59
N LEU A 86 6.74 1.19 2.19
CA LEU A 86 7.01 -0.19 2.55
C LEU A 86 7.68 -0.25 3.94
N ASP A 87 7.32 -1.23 4.75
CA ASP A 87 7.99 -1.48 6.03
C ASP A 87 9.49 -1.70 5.80
N SER A 88 10.31 -0.97 6.56
CA SER A 88 11.77 -0.98 6.42
C SER A 88 12.43 -2.34 6.71
N ARG A 89 11.69 -3.28 7.30
CA ARG A 89 12.13 -4.66 7.59
C ARG A 89 11.79 -5.63 6.46
N CYS A 90 10.96 -5.21 5.50
CA CYS A 90 10.59 -6.01 4.34
C CYS A 90 11.58 -5.83 3.19
N ALA A 91 11.74 -6.84 2.35
CA ALA A 91 12.56 -6.76 1.15
C ALA A 91 11.92 -5.79 0.12
N ALA A 92 12.71 -4.86 -0.43
CA ALA A 92 12.24 -3.84 -1.37
C ALA A 92 11.71 -4.43 -2.69
N ASP A 93 12.18 -5.62 -3.06
CA ASP A 93 11.74 -6.38 -4.23
C ASP A 93 10.48 -7.23 -3.98
N LEU A 94 9.87 -7.09 -2.79
CA LEU A 94 8.67 -7.80 -2.36
C LEU A 94 8.82 -9.33 -2.38
N THR A 95 10.01 -9.87 -2.18
CA THR A 95 10.27 -11.32 -2.15
C THR A 95 9.92 -11.97 -0.82
N ASP A 96 9.70 -11.17 0.23
CA ASP A 96 9.27 -11.70 1.52
C ASP A 96 7.88 -12.32 1.44
N PRO A 97 7.62 -13.42 2.16
CA PRO A 97 6.30 -14.06 2.22
C PRO A 97 5.20 -13.15 2.76
N TYR A 98 5.57 -12.19 3.59
CA TYR A 98 4.69 -11.19 4.17
C TYR A 98 5.31 -9.79 4.08
N THR A 99 4.59 -8.88 3.46
CA THR A 99 5.02 -7.50 3.23
C THR A 99 3.98 -6.54 3.77
N VAL A 100 4.42 -5.46 4.40
CA VAL A 100 3.56 -4.43 4.97
C VAL A 100 3.78 -3.10 4.25
N ILE A 101 2.70 -2.50 3.75
CA ILE A 101 2.70 -1.17 3.14
C ILE A 101 1.82 -0.24 3.98
N TYR A 102 2.36 0.91 4.33
CA TYR A 102 1.71 1.93 5.15
C TYR A 102 1.26 3.12 4.31
N GLY A 103 0.22 3.78 4.77
CA GLY A 103 -0.23 5.06 4.22
C GLY A 103 -1.20 5.74 5.18
N HIS A 104 -1.24 7.08 5.13
CA HIS A 104 -2.21 7.83 5.93
C HIS A 104 -3.64 7.58 5.44
N HIS A 105 -4.58 7.54 6.37
CA HIS A 105 -5.99 7.63 6.06
C HIS A 105 -6.38 9.10 5.87
N MET A 106 -7.01 9.42 4.74
CA MET A 106 -7.48 10.77 4.42
C MET A 106 -8.97 10.70 4.04
N ASP A 107 -9.79 11.57 4.62
CA ASP A 107 -11.26 11.56 4.44
C ASP A 107 -11.73 11.78 2.99
N ASN A 108 -10.86 12.26 2.10
CA ASN A 108 -11.16 12.57 0.71
C ASN A 108 -10.71 11.48 -0.28
N SER A 109 -10.61 10.24 0.14
CA SER A 109 -10.13 9.09 -0.64
C SER A 109 -8.66 9.18 -1.07
N ALA A 110 -7.91 10.18 -0.60
CA ALA A 110 -6.48 10.28 -0.87
C ALA A 110 -5.68 9.31 0.00
N MET A 111 -4.47 9.00 -0.44
CA MET A 111 -3.58 8.05 0.21
C MET A 111 -4.31 6.70 0.42
N PHE A 112 -4.43 6.22 1.65
CA PHE A 112 -5.20 5.03 2.01
C PHE A 112 -6.60 5.36 2.56
N GLY A 113 -7.19 6.52 2.17
CA GLY A 113 -8.53 6.91 2.61
C GLY A 113 -9.62 5.92 2.21
N ASP A 114 -9.53 5.32 1.03
CA ASP A 114 -10.49 4.31 0.56
C ASP A 114 -10.38 2.96 1.28
N VAL A 115 -9.26 2.70 2.00
CA VAL A 115 -9.05 1.42 2.69
C VAL A 115 -10.18 1.10 3.68
N ALA A 116 -10.68 2.08 4.42
CA ALA A 116 -11.76 1.89 5.37
C ALA A 116 -13.08 1.44 4.71
N ARG A 117 -13.32 1.82 3.45
CA ARG A 117 -14.54 1.47 2.70
C ARG A 117 -14.61 -0.02 2.35
N PHE A 118 -13.50 -0.72 2.34
CA PHE A 118 -13.49 -2.17 2.11
C PHE A 118 -14.16 -2.97 3.24
N ALA A 119 -14.49 -2.35 4.37
CA ALA A 119 -15.38 -2.94 5.37
C ALA A 119 -16.85 -3.04 4.88
N GLU A 120 -17.24 -2.27 3.86
CA GLU A 120 -18.55 -2.31 3.23
C GLU A 120 -18.60 -3.44 2.19
N ALA A 121 -19.58 -4.34 2.27
CA ALA A 121 -19.64 -5.54 1.43
C ALA A 121 -19.70 -5.22 -0.07
N ASP A 122 -20.51 -4.24 -0.47
CA ASP A 122 -20.66 -3.85 -1.88
C ASP A 122 -19.37 -3.22 -2.43
N TYR A 123 -18.69 -2.41 -1.62
CA TYR A 123 -17.41 -1.82 -2.01
C TYR A 123 -16.33 -2.88 -2.13
N PHE A 124 -16.22 -3.78 -1.17
CA PHE A 124 -15.29 -4.92 -1.20
C PHE A 124 -15.52 -5.78 -2.44
N ALA A 125 -16.78 -6.12 -2.75
CA ALA A 125 -17.14 -6.92 -3.92
C ALA A 125 -16.78 -6.25 -5.25
N ALA A 126 -16.95 -4.92 -5.33
CA ALA A 126 -16.71 -4.13 -6.55
C ALA A 126 -15.22 -3.90 -6.87
N HIS A 127 -14.34 -3.99 -5.88
CA HIS A 127 -12.91 -3.67 -6.02
C HIS A 127 -12.01 -4.87 -5.66
N PRO A 128 -12.03 -5.95 -6.50
CA PRO A 128 -11.33 -7.20 -6.18
C PRO A 128 -9.83 -7.18 -6.47
N ALA A 129 -9.35 -6.25 -7.28
CA ALA A 129 -8.04 -6.35 -7.92
C ALA A 129 -7.22 -5.07 -7.85
N GLY A 130 -5.95 -5.22 -8.15
CA GLY A 130 -4.98 -4.15 -8.28
C GLY A 130 -3.67 -4.66 -8.89
N SER A 131 -2.66 -3.82 -8.83
CA SER A 131 -1.30 -4.18 -9.27
C SER A 131 -0.25 -3.45 -8.45
N ILE A 132 0.93 -4.04 -8.36
CA ILE A 132 2.13 -3.36 -7.91
C ILE A 132 3.23 -3.59 -8.93
N SER A 133 3.77 -2.49 -9.46
CA SER A 133 4.87 -2.50 -10.41
C SER A 133 6.16 -2.13 -9.69
N LEU A 134 7.21 -2.90 -9.92
CA LEU A 134 8.59 -2.61 -9.52
C LEU A 134 9.37 -2.21 -10.78
N PRO A 135 10.60 -1.68 -10.68
CA PRO A 135 11.41 -1.34 -11.85
C PRO A 135 11.61 -2.51 -12.81
N ASP A 136 11.77 -3.72 -12.29
CA ASP A 136 12.12 -4.95 -13.02
C ASP A 136 11.09 -6.08 -12.86
N ALA A 137 9.93 -5.79 -12.29
CA ALA A 137 8.86 -6.77 -12.09
C ALA A 137 7.49 -6.10 -12.01
N ALA A 138 6.43 -6.87 -12.18
CA ALA A 138 5.08 -6.44 -11.87
C ALA A 138 4.24 -7.62 -11.34
N TYR A 139 3.29 -7.29 -10.48
CA TYR A 139 2.45 -8.27 -9.82
C TYR A 139 1.01 -7.82 -9.83
N THR A 140 0.13 -8.76 -10.18
CA THR A 140 -1.30 -8.61 -9.97
C THR A 140 -1.61 -8.80 -8.49
N ILE A 141 -2.52 -8.01 -7.99
CA ILE A 141 -2.99 -8.05 -6.60
C ILE A 141 -4.43 -8.50 -6.60
N GLU A 142 -4.77 -9.45 -5.74
CA GLU A 142 -6.14 -9.84 -5.45
C GLU A 142 -6.46 -9.53 -3.99
N LEU A 143 -7.48 -8.69 -3.77
CA LEU A 143 -7.94 -8.33 -2.43
C LEU A 143 -8.85 -9.42 -1.90
N PHE A 144 -8.41 -10.19 -0.90
CA PHE A 144 -9.19 -11.30 -0.41
C PHE A 144 -9.81 -11.11 0.98
N ALA A 145 -9.30 -10.20 1.79
CA ALA A 145 -9.83 -9.95 3.11
C ALA A 145 -9.69 -8.47 3.52
N CYS A 146 -10.69 -7.94 4.20
CA CYS A 146 -10.62 -6.71 4.97
C CYS A 146 -10.64 -7.08 6.45
N VAL A 147 -9.63 -6.68 7.19
CA VAL A 147 -9.48 -6.89 8.64
C VAL A 147 -9.50 -5.55 9.34
N VAL A 148 -10.31 -5.42 10.38
CA VAL A 148 -10.29 -4.27 11.28
C VAL A 148 -9.65 -4.72 12.59
N THR A 149 -8.54 -4.09 12.96
CA THR A 149 -7.75 -4.50 14.11
C THR A 149 -7.17 -3.30 14.86
N ASP A 150 -6.63 -3.55 16.06
CA ASP A 150 -5.97 -2.53 16.88
C ASP A 150 -4.63 -2.11 16.26
N ALA A 151 -4.28 -0.82 16.39
CA ALA A 151 -3.01 -0.28 15.91
C ALA A 151 -1.76 -0.86 16.62
N TYR A 152 -1.94 -1.56 17.74
CA TYR A 152 -0.89 -2.25 18.50
C TYR A 152 -0.87 -3.77 18.29
N ASP A 153 -1.64 -4.27 17.32
CA ASP A 153 -1.71 -5.71 17.05
C ASP A 153 -0.40 -6.26 16.47
N THR A 154 0.42 -6.86 17.33
CA THR A 154 1.71 -7.41 16.95
C THR A 154 1.61 -8.55 15.93
N ALA A 155 0.43 -9.17 15.76
CA ALA A 155 0.23 -10.19 14.74
C ALA A 155 0.34 -9.60 13.32
N ILE A 156 0.03 -8.32 13.14
CA ILE A 156 0.11 -7.63 11.84
C ILE A 156 1.44 -6.86 11.71
N TYR A 157 1.84 -6.14 12.77
CA TYR A 157 2.96 -5.22 12.70
C TYR A 157 4.35 -5.88 12.88
N THR A 158 4.43 -7.21 12.82
CA THR A 158 5.70 -7.96 12.93
C THR A 158 5.86 -8.86 11.69
N PRO A 159 6.32 -8.33 10.54
CA PRO A 159 6.43 -9.10 9.30
C PRO A 159 7.33 -10.33 9.46
N GLU A 160 8.37 -10.25 10.24
CA GLU A 160 9.34 -11.33 10.48
C GLU A 160 8.68 -12.59 11.11
N ARG A 161 7.58 -12.39 11.83
CA ARG A 161 6.84 -13.50 12.49
C ARG A 161 6.35 -14.57 11.52
N TYR A 162 6.07 -14.16 10.28
CA TYR A 162 5.45 -15.03 9.29
C TYR A 162 6.40 -15.45 8.17
N HIS A 163 7.68 -15.20 8.33
CA HIS A 163 8.69 -15.56 7.34
C HIS A 163 8.67 -17.07 7.01
N ASP A 164 8.47 -17.92 8.01
CA ASP A 164 8.47 -19.37 7.86
C ASP A 164 7.04 -19.98 7.84
N ASP A 165 6.02 -19.24 8.25
CA ASP A 165 4.63 -19.73 8.36
C ASP A 165 3.61 -18.66 7.96
N VAL A 166 3.42 -18.49 6.67
CA VAL A 166 2.35 -17.63 6.11
C VAL A 166 0.95 -18.19 6.39
N GLY A 167 0.84 -19.50 6.63
CA GLY A 167 -0.43 -20.14 6.97
C GLY A 167 -1.04 -19.56 8.25
N ALA A 168 -0.24 -19.37 9.29
CA ALA A 168 -0.71 -18.76 10.53
C ALA A 168 -1.24 -17.32 10.35
N LEU A 169 -0.65 -16.56 9.43
CA LEU A 169 -1.17 -15.24 9.09
C LEU A 169 -2.50 -15.33 8.32
N LEU A 170 -2.66 -16.33 7.44
CA LEU A 170 -3.91 -16.59 6.72
C LEU A 170 -5.04 -16.93 7.70
N ASP A 171 -4.77 -17.81 8.63
CA ASP A 171 -5.73 -18.22 9.66
C ASP A 171 -6.13 -17.03 10.55
N TYR A 172 -5.14 -16.22 10.96
CA TYR A 172 -5.40 -14.99 11.72
C TYR A 172 -6.30 -14.04 10.94
N ALA A 173 -5.99 -13.76 9.67
CA ALA A 173 -6.77 -12.86 8.86
C ALA A 173 -8.19 -13.37 8.61
N ALA A 174 -8.35 -14.67 8.34
CA ALA A 174 -9.67 -15.28 8.17
C ALA A 174 -10.52 -15.14 9.45
N ALA A 175 -9.90 -15.31 10.62
CA ALA A 175 -10.59 -15.17 11.91
C ALA A 175 -11.01 -13.74 12.25
N GLN A 176 -10.30 -12.72 11.74
CA GLN A 176 -10.53 -11.30 12.03
C GLN A 176 -11.21 -10.55 10.88
N ALA A 177 -11.41 -11.18 9.72
CA ALA A 177 -11.94 -10.53 8.54
C ALA A 177 -13.39 -10.08 8.74
N VAL A 178 -13.69 -8.80 8.45
CA VAL A 178 -15.04 -8.26 8.34
C VAL A 178 -15.63 -8.49 6.95
N GLN A 179 -14.76 -8.61 5.94
CA GLN A 179 -15.08 -9.03 4.59
C GLN A 179 -14.02 -10.03 4.12
N GLN A 180 -14.43 -11.07 3.41
CA GLN A 180 -13.53 -12.08 2.88
C GLN A 180 -14.07 -12.65 1.56
N ARG A 181 -13.13 -13.02 0.66
CA ARG A 181 -13.43 -13.72 -0.60
C ARG A 181 -12.58 -14.98 -0.66
N ASP A 182 -13.15 -16.03 -1.26
CA ASP A 182 -12.41 -17.25 -1.54
C ASP A 182 -11.52 -17.03 -2.78
N ILE A 183 -10.23 -17.23 -2.61
CA ILE A 183 -9.22 -17.10 -3.67
C ILE A 183 -8.52 -18.42 -3.98
N GLY A 184 -9.08 -19.55 -3.50
CA GLY A 184 -8.55 -20.88 -3.77
C GLY A 184 -7.23 -21.18 -3.06
N VAL A 185 -6.41 -22.06 -3.65
CA VAL A 185 -5.11 -22.44 -3.08
C VAL A 185 -4.07 -21.36 -3.38
N ILE A 186 -3.60 -20.71 -2.33
CA ILE A 186 -2.65 -19.60 -2.41
C ILE A 186 -1.21 -20.13 -2.43
N LYS A 187 -0.45 -19.77 -3.45
CA LYS A 187 1.01 -19.93 -3.52
C LYS A 187 1.73 -18.58 -3.47
N PHE A 188 1.36 -17.66 -2.55
CA PHE A 188 1.69 -16.25 -2.76
C PHE A 188 2.15 -15.51 -1.52
N TYR A 189 2.73 -14.35 -1.79
CA TYR A 189 3.15 -13.35 -0.82
C TYR A 189 1.94 -12.49 -0.40
N ILE A 190 1.94 -12.02 0.83
CA ILE A 190 0.83 -11.26 1.40
C ILE A 190 1.28 -9.84 1.62
N ILE A 191 0.51 -8.88 1.09
CA ILE A 191 0.74 -7.45 1.30
C ILE A 191 -0.40 -6.90 2.16
N TYR A 192 -0.05 -6.23 3.24
CA TYR A 192 -0.98 -5.49 4.09
C TYR A 192 -0.90 -4.01 3.83
N PHE A 193 -2.05 -3.35 3.71
CA PHE A 193 -2.14 -1.90 3.73
C PHE A 193 -2.62 -1.46 5.09
N LEU A 194 -1.82 -0.64 5.75
CA LEU A 194 -2.10 -0.15 7.08
C LEU A 194 -2.34 1.35 7.04
N THR A 195 -3.42 1.78 7.68
CA THR A 195 -3.70 3.18 7.97
C THR A 195 -3.54 3.41 9.46
N GLN A 196 -3.30 4.64 9.88
CA GLN A 196 -3.23 5.01 11.30
C GLN A 196 -4.56 4.84 12.05
N GLN A 197 -5.65 4.50 11.35
CA GLN A 197 -6.95 4.17 11.92
C GLN A 197 -7.32 2.73 11.56
N SER A 198 -6.79 1.78 12.33
CA SER A 198 -7.28 0.40 12.56
C SER A 198 -7.99 -0.34 11.39
N SER A 199 -7.65 -0.12 10.14
CA SER A 199 -8.21 -0.88 9.02
C SER A 199 -7.09 -1.42 8.15
N ALA A 200 -7.05 -2.74 7.98
CA ALA A 200 -6.06 -3.41 7.15
C ALA A 200 -6.77 -4.07 5.95
N ILE A 201 -6.26 -3.86 4.77
CA ILE A 201 -6.62 -4.63 3.58
C ILE A 201 -5.48 -5.55 3.25
N ARG A 202 -5.83 -6.78 2.92
CA ARG A 202 -4.89 -7.80 2.57
C ARG A 202 -4.95 -8.11 1.09
N MET A 203 -3.79 -8.23 0.47
CA MET A 203 -3.66 -8.57 -0.94
C MET A 203 -2.77 -9.80 -1.14
N VAL A 204 -3.09 -10.60 -2.14
CA VAL A 204 -2.35 -11.78 -2.57
C VAL A 204 -1.76 -11.52 -3.94
N ARG A 205 -0.51 -11.92 -4.13
CA ARG A 205 0.25 -11.75 -5.35
C ARG A 205 0.30 -13.03 -6.17
N GLU A 206 0.01 -12.94 -7.45
CA GLU A 206 0.33 -13.94 -8.48
C GLU A 206 1.54 -13.48 -9.30
N LYS A 207 2.45 -14.43 -9.61
CA LYS A 207 3.67 -14.16 -10.38
C LYS A 207 3.40 -14.39 -11.86
#